data_fbba279175c721390cbd31165763e699
#
_entry.id   fbba279175c721390cbd31165763e699
#
_cell.length_a   1.000
_cell.length_b   1.000
_cell.length_c   1.000
_cell.angle_alpha   90.00
_cell.angle_beta   90.00
_cell.angle_gamma   90.00
#
_symmetry.space_group_name_H-M   'P 1'
#
loop_
_entity.id
_entity.type
_entity.pdbx_description
1 polymer ?
#
loop_
_entity_poly.entity_id
_entity_poly.type
_entity_poly.pdbx_seq_one_letter_code
_entity_poly.pdbx_strand_id
1 'polypeptide(L)'
;MLYITQLIYIKHGQENIFHQFENVAIPVISKYNGQLLLRVRPDEKAFIEKNIEQPYEIHLIEFATEADFTNFMQDKERKNSCI
;
A
#
# COMPACT_ATOMS: atom_id res chain seq x y z
N MET A 1 4.16 15.95 -8.99
CA MET A 1 3.27 15.07 -8.23
C MET A 1 3.56 13.63 -8.61
N LEU A 2 3.72 12.76 -7.64
CA LEU A 2 4.12 11.39 -7.84
C LEU A 2 2.97 10.43 -7.51
N TYR A 3 2.65 9.53 -8.43
CA TYR A 3 1.63 8.50 -8.21
C TYR A 3 2.32 7.14 -8.09
N ILE A 4 1.96 6.40 -7.03
CA ILE A 4 2.50 5.08 -6.75
C ILE A 4 1.37 4.06 -6.79
N THR A 5 1.54 3.04 -7.62
CA THR A 5 0.65 1.88 -7.61
C THR A 5 1.35 0.77 -6.85
N GLN A 6 0.71 0.25 -5.81
CA GLN A 6 1.29 -0.76 -4.96
C GLN A 6 0.47 -2.04 -5.02
N LEU A 7 1.12 -3.14 -5.39
CA LEU A 7 0.51 -4.45 -5.41
C LEU A 7 0.89 -5.16 -4.11
N ILE A 8 -0.12 -5.57 -3.34
CA ILE A 8 0.10 -6.16 -2.02
C ILE A 8 -0.12 -7.66 -2.11
N TYR A 9 0.89 -8.41 -1.68
CA TYR A 9 0.82 -9.87 -1.56
C TYR A 9 1.03 -10.24 -0.10
N ILE A 10 0.22 -11.13 0.42
CA ILE A 10 0.37 -11.60 1.80
C ILE A 10 0.38 -13.12 1.82
N LYS A 11 1.02 -13.69 2.84
CA LYS A 11 1.01 -15.12 3.06
C LYS A 11 -0.34 -15.56 3.59
N HIS A 12 -0.76 -16.74 3.22
CA HIS A 12 -1.99 -17.33 3.73
C HIS A 12 -1.98 -17.34 5.26
N GLY A 13 -3.06 -16.86 5.85
CA GLY A 13 -3.18 -16.79 7.31
C GLY A 13 -2.61 -15.52 7.94
N GLN A 14 -2.04 -14.60 7.15
CA GLN A 14 -1.43 -13.38 7.65
C GLN A 14 -2.30 -12.13 7.46
N GLU A 15 -3.57 -12.32 7.10
CA GLU A 15 -4.48 -11.22 6.78
C GLU A 15 -4.67 -10.25 7.95
N ASN A 16 -4.79 -10.77 9.18
CA ASN A 16 -4.98 -9.93 10.36
C ASN A 16 -3.74 -9.08 10.65
N ILE A 17 -2.55 -9.64 10.47
CA ILE A 17 -1.29 -8.92 10.65
C ILE A 17 -1.19 -7.82 9.62
N PHE A 18 -1.55 -8.10 8.38
CA PHE A 18 -1.56 -7.10 7.31
C PHE A 18 -2.51 -5.95 7.65
N HIS A 19 -3.72 -6.26 8.12
CA HIS A 19 -4.70 -5.22 8.47
C HIS A 19 -4.21 -4.34 9.61
N GLN A 20 -3.54 -4.91 10.60
CA GLN A 20 -2.93 -4.15 11.70
C GLN A 20 -1.82 -3.24 11.16
N PHE A 21 -1.01 -3.73 10.24
CA PHE A 21 0.02 -2.93 9.59
C PHE A 21 -0.59 -1.74 8.86
N GLU A 22 -1.66 -1.96 8.10
CA GLU A 22 -2.31 -0.89 7.35
C GLU A 22 -2.92 0.17 8.27
N ASN A 23 -3.42 -0.22 9.43
CA ASN A 23 -3.96 0.73 10.41
C ASN A 23 -2.89 1.71 10.90
N VAL A 24 -1.62 1.31 10.87
CA VAL A 24 -0.50 2.19 11.21
C VAL A 24 0.03 2.91 9.96
N ALA A 25 0.20 2.19 8.87
CA ALA A 25 0.88 2.71 7.68
C ALA A 25 0.06 3.76 6.93
N ILE A 26 -1.25 3.58 6.83
CA ILE A 26 -2.08 4.51 6.07
C ILE A 26 -2.07 5.92 6.65
N PRO A 27 -2.22 6.14 7.96
CA PRO A 27 -2.09 7.49 8.53
C PRO A 27 -0.71 8.12 8.30
N VAL A 28 0.35 7.33 8.22
CA VAL A 28 1.71 7.82 7.98
C VAL A 28 1.83 8.47 6.59
N ILE A 29 1.05 8.00 5.62
CA ILE A 29 1.04 8.60 4.28
C ILE A 29 0.74 10.10 4.35
N SER A 30 -0.26 10.48 5.11
CA SER A 30 -0.65 11.90 5.26
C SER A 30 0.43 12.73 5.92
N LYS A 31 1.22 12.12 6.79
CA LYS A 31 2.33 12.80 7.48
C LYS A 31 3.39 13.29 6.50
N TYR A 32 3.51 12.67 5.33
CA TYR A 32 4.50 13.00 4.31
C TYR A 32 3.86 13.61 3.07
N ASN A 33 2.77 14.36 3.24
CA ASN A 33 2.08 15.03 2.14
C ASN A 33 1.55 14.07 1.08
N GLY A 34 1.20 12.87 1.51
CA GLY A 34 0.63 11.87 0.64
C GLY A 34 -0.87 11.70 0.86
N GLN A 35 -1.50 11.03 -0.07
CA GLN A 35 -2.91 10.71 0.01
C GLN A 35 -3.16 9.34 -0.60
N LEU A 36 -3.89 8.50 0.13
CA LEU A 36 -4.37 7.24 -0.42
C LEU A 36 -5.60 7.53 -1.28
N LEU A 37 -5.42 7.42 -2.59
CA LEU A 37 -6.49 7.73 -3.53
C LEU A 37 -7.47 6.59 -3.69
N LEU A 38 -6.95 5.36 -3.62
CA LEU A 38 -7.73 4.18 -3.93
C LEU A 38 -7.14 2.97 -3.23
N ARG A 39 -8.01 2.16 -2.62
CA ARG A 39 -7.62 0.89 -2.03
C ARG A 39 -8.68 -0.13 -2.40
N VAL A 40 -8.29 -1.15 -3.15
CA VAL A 40 -9.21 -2.18 -3.62
C VAL A 40 -8.70 -3.56 -3.28
N ARG A 41 -9.64 -4.48 -3.08
CA ARG A 41 -9.33 -5.90 -2.86
C ARG A 41 -10.03 -6.68 -3.96
N PRO A 42 -9.39 -6.78 -5.14
CA PRO A 42 -10.04 -7.39 -6.30
C PRO A 42 -10.22 -8.89 -6.13
N ASP A 43 -11.30 -9.40 -6.67
CA ASP A 43 -11.47 -10.83 -6.82
C ASP A 43 -10.98 -11.26 -8.22
N GLU A 44 -11.03 -12.56 -8.49
CA GLU A 44 -10.56 -13.08 -9.78
C GLU A 44 -11.34 -12.48 -10.95
N LYS A 45 -12.61 -12.18 -10.77
CA LYS A 45 -13.48 -11.64 -11.83
C LYS A 45 -13.15 -10.20 -12.19
N ALA A 46 -12.44 -9.49 -11.31
CA ALA A 46 -12.07 -8.10 -11.57
C ALA A 46 -10.96 -7.98 -12.60
N PHE A 47 -10.23 -9.07 -12.89
CA PHE A 47 -9.12 -9.05 -13.83
C PHE A 47 -9.60 -9.44 -15.23
N ILE A 48 -9.36 -8.55 -16.18
CA ILE A 48 -9.63 -8.81 -17.60
C ILE A 48 -8.51 -9.65 -18.18
N GLU A 49 -7.28 -9.32 -17.78
CA GLU A 49 -6.08 -10.04 -18.18
C GLU A 49 -5.10 -10.00 -17.02
N LYS A 50 -4.45 -11.12 -16.74
CA LYS A 50 -3.54 -11.22 -15.61
C LYS A 50 -2.39 -12.14 -15.96
N ASN A 51 -1.18 -11.59 -15.95
CA ASN A 51 0.06 -12.30 -16.23
C ASN A 51 0.97 -12.38 -15.02
N ILE A 52 0.43 -12.08 -13.83
CA ILE A 52 1.13 -12.14 -12.56
C ILE A 52 0.24 -12.83 -11.54
N GLU A 53 0.81 -13.18 -10.38
CA GLU A 53 0.04 -13.69 -9.26
C GLU A 53 -0.98 -12.63 -8.83
N GLN A 54 -2.19 -13.06 -8.49
CA GLN A 54 -3.24 -12.15 -8.05
C GLN A 54 -2.85 -11.48 -6.74
N PRO A 55 -2.77 -10.14 -6.69
CA PRO A 55 -2.50 -9.44 -5.44
C PRO A 55 -3.70 -9.51 -4.49
N TYR A 56 -3.41 -9.46 -3.19
CA TYR A 56 -4.44 -9.40 -2.17
C TYR A 56 -5.16 -8.05 -2.19
N GLU A 57 -4.38 -6.96 -2.31
CA GLU A 57 -4.92 -5.61 -2.44
C GLU A 57 -4.09 -4.81 -3.43
N ILE A 58 -4.70 -3.77 -3.97
CA ILE A 58 -4.04 -2.80 -4.83
C ILE A 58 -4.30 -1.42 -4.26
N HIS A 59 -3.23 -0.65 -4.04
CA HIS A 59 -3.31 0.71 -3.53
C HIS A 59 -2.80 1.69 -4.57
N LEU A 60 -3.51 2.81 -4.74
CA LEU A 60 -3.03 3.93 -5.52
C LEU A 60 -2.81 5.10 -4.56
N ILE A 61 -1.58 5.58 -4.50
CA ILE A 61 -1.15 6.60 -3.54
C ILE A 61 -0.54 7.76 -4.31
N GLU A 62 -0.80 8.98 -3.83
CA GLU A 62 -0.25 10.20 -4.40
C GLU A 62 0.63 10.88 -3.36
N PHE A 63 1.81 11.35 -3.79
CA PHE A 63 2.67 12.20 -2.98
C PHE A 63 2.92 13.51 -3.72
N ALA A 64 3.08 14.60 -2.96
CA ALA A 64 3.35 15.90 -3.56
C ALA A 64 4.68 15.93 -4.30
N THR A 65 5.72 15.27 -3.74
CA THR A 65 7.04 15.21 -4.36
C THR A 65 7.66 13.83 -4.18
N GLU A 66 8.70 13.56 -4.97
CA GLU A 66 9.47 12.33 -4.84
C GLU A 66 10.18 12.26 -3.48
N ALA A 67 10.63 13.41 -2.96
CA ALA A 67 11.25 13.47 -1.65
C ALA A 67 10.29 13.03 -0.55
N ASP A 68 9.03 13.41 -0.65
CA ASP A 68 8.00 12.99 0.31
C ASP A 68 7.83 11.47 0.30
N PHE A 69 7.82 10.87 -0.89
CA PHE A 69 7.73 9.43 -1.02
C PHE A 69 8.97 8.74 -0.41
N THR A 70 10.15 9.26 -0.69
CA THR A 70 11.39 8.71 -0.15
C THR A 70 11.39 8.76 1.38
N ASN A 71 10.96 9.88 1.95
CA ASN A 71 10.86 10.04 3.40
C ASN A 71 9.82 9.08 3.99
N PHE A 72 8.71 8.90 3.32
CA PHE A 72 7.69 7.93 3.74
C PHE A 72 8.28 6.51 3.79
N MET A 73 9.04 6.12 2.78
CA MET A 73 9.64 4.79 2.73
C MET A 73 10.65 4.54 3.85
N GLN A 74 11.23 5.61 4.40
CA GLN A 74 12.23 5.53 5.48
C GLN A 74 11.61 5.73 6.87
N ASP A 75 10.30 5.95 6.97
CA ASP A 75 9.64 6.20 8.25
C ASP A 75 9.74 4.99 9.17
N LYS A 76 10.10 5.24 10.42
CA LYS A 76 10.31 4.17 11.40
C LYS A 76 9.01 3.47 11.78
N GLU A 77 7.92 4.20 11.91
CA GLU A 77 6.63 3.62 12.25
C GLU A 77 6.20 2.64 11.15
N ARG A 78 6.38 3.04 9.89
CA ARG A 78 6.08 2.19 8.76
C ARG A 78 6.96 0.95 8.73
N LYS A 79 8.27 1.10 8.99
CA LYS A 79 9.21 -0.02 8.98
C LYS A 79 8.99 -0.98 10.14
N ASN A 80 8.69 -0.43 11.32
CA ASN A 80 8.48 -1.25 12.52
C ASN A 80 7.19 -2.07 12.45
N SER A 81 6.28 -1.70 11.57
CA SER A 81 5.04 -2.42 11.34
C SER A 81 5.13 -3.37 10.15
N CYS A 82 6.33 -3.70 9.74
CA CYS A 82 6.58 -4.55 8.57
C CYS A 82 5.94 -5.93 8.72
N ILE A 83 5.33 -6.35 7.66
CA ILE A 83 4.71 -7.67 7.55
C ILE A 83 5.76 -8.69 7.14
#